data_e4253995d0132e3166eecb6d10334379
#
_entry.id   e4253995d0132e3166eecb6d10334379
#
_cell.length_a   1.000
_cell.length_b   1.000
_cell.length_c   1.000
_cell.angle_alpha   90.00
_cell.angle_beta   90.00
_cell.angle_gamma   90.00
#
_symmetry.space_group_name_H-M   'P 1'
#
loop_
_entity.id
_entity.type
_entity.pdbx_description
1 polymer ?
#
loop_
_entity_poly.entity_id
_entity_poly.type
_entity_poly.pdbx_seq_one_letter_code
_entity_poly.pdbx_strand_id
1 'polypeptide(L)'
;MQTVFEVRDEMYFITTDISKLDVNIIHQYLSEESYWAQGIPKHVVEKSIKNSLCFGLFYKDEMIGFARLITDKATFAYLADVFILKEYRGKGLSKWLMKTIQSHPDLQHLRRWLLTTKDAHGLYEQLGWQKPPPDYAHRFMMIHNNDVYKNKL
;
A
#
# COMPACT_ATOMS: atom_id res chain seq x y z
N MET A 1 3.78 -20.30 7.26
CA MET A 1 4.65 -19.21 7.74
C MET A 1 5.10 -18.37 6.57
N GLN A 2 4.86 -17.07 6.59
CA GLN A 2 5.30 -16.19 5.52
C GLN A 2 6.79 -15.88 5.70
N THR A 3 7.55 -16.01 4.61
CA THR A 3 8.95 -15.59 4.60
C THR A 3 9.01 -14.07 4.62
N VAL A 4 9.77 -13.51 5.54
CA VAL A 4 9.99 -12.07 5.63
C VAL A 4 10.90 -11.62 4.50
N PHE A 5 10.50 -10.54 3.81
CA PHE A 5 11.29 -9.89 2.77
C PHE A 5 11.72 -8.52 3.27
N GLU A 6 13.03 -8.25 3.24
CA GLU A 6 13.60 -7.02 3.78
C GLU A 6 14.66 -6.45 2.84
N VAL A 7 14.68 -5.11 2.73
CA VAL A 7 15.66 -4.37 1.94
C VAL A 7 16.16 -3.18 2.76
N ARG A 8 17.47 -2.94 2.76
CA ARG A 8 18.09 -1.81 3.46
C ARG A 8 18.83 -0.91 2.49
N ASP A 9 18.77 0.39 2.76
CA ASP A 9 19.57 1.40 2.09
C ASP A 9 19.97 2.45 3.13
N GLU A 10 21.21 2.37 3.61
CA GLU A 10 21.74 3.21 4.69
C GLU A 10 20.85 3.13 5.95
N MET A 11 20.21 4.26 6.30
CA MET A 11 19.33 4.33 7.47
C MET A 11 17.88 3.94 7.17
N TYR A 12 17.58 3.66 5.91
CA TYR A 12 16.21 3.30 5.50
C TYR A 12 16.07 1.79 5.40
N PHE A 13 14.89 1.32 5.73
CA PHE A 13 14.62 -0.11 5.82
C PHE A 13 13.17 -0.40 5.42
N ILE A 14 12.98 -1.38 4.54
CA ILE A 14 11.66 -1.85 4.15
C ILE A 14 11.55 -3.31 4.59
N THR A 15 10.42 -3.66 5.22
CA THR A 15 10.17 -5.02 5.69
C THR A 15 8.72 -5.43 5.48
N THR A 16 8.50 -6.72 5.22
CA THR A 16 7.17 -7.33 5.23
C THR A 16 6.83 -7.97 6.57
N ASP A 17 7.68 -7.82 7.57
CA ASP A 17 7.44 -8.37 8.91
C ASP A 17 6.34 -7.57 9.63
N ILE A 18 5.15 -8.15 9.71
CA ILE A 18 3.98 -7.51 10.33
C ILE A 18 4.26 -7.14 11.79
N SER A 19 5.07 -7.94 12.50
CA SER A 19 5.35 -7.69 13.91
C SER A 19 6.11 -6.37 14.16
N LYS A 20 6.75 -5.83 13.14
CA LYS A 20 7.48 -4.56 13.23
C LYS A 20 6.61 -3.34 12.91
N LEU A 21 5.43 -3.53 12.36
CA LEU A 21 4.56 -2.41 11.97
C LEU A 21 4.01 -1.67 13.19
N ASP A 22 3.99 -0.35 13.08
CA ASP A 22 3.33 0.50 14.07
C ASP A 22 1.89 0.76 13.63
N VAL A 23 0.96 -0.03 14.16
CA VAL A 23 -0.47 0.06 13.79
C VAL A 23 -1.06 1.41 14.15
N ASN A 24 -0.57 2.05 15.22
CA ASN A 24 -1.07 3.38 15.60
C ASN A 24 -0.73 4.44 14.55
N ILE A 25 0.46 4.40 14.00
CA ILE A 25 0.86 5.31 12.92
C ILE A 25 0.01 5.05 11.67
N ILE A 26 -0.18 3.77 11.30
CA ILE A 26 -0.99 3.41 10.15
C ILE A 26 -2.43 3.88 10.33
N HIS A 27 -3.02 3.59 11.48
CA HIS A 27 -4.40 3.98 11.77
C HIS A 27 -4.56 5.50 11.76
N GLN A 28 -3.66 6.22 12.42
CA GLN A 28 -3.71 7.67 12.45
C GLN A 28 -3.66 8.27 11.05
N TYR A 29 -2.72 7.81 10.23
CA TYR A 29 -2.63 8.33 8.86
C TYR A 29 -3.90 8.04 8.05
N LEU A 30 -4.36 6.79 8.06
CA LEU A 30 -5.52 6.40 7.26
C LEU A 30 -6.79 7.11 7.73
N SER A 31 -7.02 7.19 9.04
CA SER A 31 -8.25 7.76 9.58
C SER A 31 -8.30 9.29 9.51
N GLU A 32 -7.16 9.97 9.61
CA GLU A 32 -7.11 11.43 9.74
C GLU A 32 -6.52 12.13 8.51
N GLU A 33 -5.56 11.53 7.81
CA GLU A 33 -4.84 12.21 6.74
C GLU A 33 -5.14 11.68 5.34
N SER A 34 -5.59 10.43 5.20
CA SER A 34 -5.93 9.90 3.88
C SER A 34 -7.29 10.43 3.41
N TYR A 35 -7.43 10.57 2.07
CA TYR A 35 -8.74 10.90 1.51
C TYR A 35 -9.62 9.67 1.27
N TRP A 36 -9.02 8.47 1.26
CA TRP A 36 -9.73 7.24 0.87
C TRP A 36 -10.26 6.42 2.04
N ALA A 37 -9.77 6.66 3.26
CA ALA A 37 -10.13 5.84 4.42
C ALA A 37 -10.43 6.68 5.67
N GLN A 38 -10.90 7.92 5.49
CA GLN A 38 -11.21 8.79 6.62
C GLN A 38 -12.18 8.13 7.59
N GLY A 39 -11.83 8.19 8.88
CA GLY A 39 -12.66 7.64 9.94
C GLY A 39 -12.59 6.13 10.09
N ILE A 40 -11.70 5.44 9.38
CA ILE A 40 -11.56 3.99 9.49
C ILE A 40 -11.27 3.58 10.94
N PRO A 41 -12.04 2.64 11.51
CA PRO A 41 -11.77 2.16 12.87
C PRO A 41 -10.47 1.37 12.95
N LYS A 42 -9.80 1.45 14.11
CA LYS A 42 -8.54 0.75 14.33
C LYS A 42 -8.64 -0.76 14.11
N HIS A 43 -9.73 -1.37 14.59
CA HIS A 43 -9.89 -2.83 14.43
C HIS A 43 -10.03 -3.26 12.97
N VAL A 44 -10.55 -2.38 12.11
CA VAL A 44 -10.62 -2.65 10.67
C VAL A 44 -9.23 -2.58 10.05
N VAL A 45 -8.42 -1.60 10.45
CA VAL A 45 -7.01 -1.50 10.02
C VAL A 45 -6.24 -2.76 10.43
N GLU A 46 -6.37 -3.18 11.68
CA GLU A 46 -5.71 -4.39 12.19
C GLU A 46 -6.09 -5.64 11.39
N LYS A 47 -7.38 -5.79 11.11
CA LYS A 47 -7.88 -6.91 10.32
C LYS A 47 -7.34 -6.88 8.89
N SER A 48 -7.28 -5.70 8.29
CA SER A 48 -6.76 -5.55 6.92
C SER A 48 -5.27 -5.90 6.84
N ILE A 49 -4.49 -5.48 7.83
CA ILE A 49 -3.06 -5.80 7.91
C ILE A 49 -2.85 -7.30 8.04
N LYS A 50 -3.62 -7.94 8.91
CA LYS A 50 -3.51 -9.39 9.15
C LYS A 50 -3.78 -10.21 7.88
N ASN A 51 -4.62 -9.72 6.99
CA ASN A 51 -5.06 -10.45 5.79
C ASN A 51 -4.44 -9.93 4.50
N SER A 52 -3.37 -9.17 4.58
CA SER A 52 -2.70 -8.59 3.43
C SER A 52 -1.20 -8.80 3.48
N LEU A 53 -0.54 -8.61 2.35
CA LEU A 53 0.91 -8.48 2.29
C LEU A 53 1.26 -7.02 2.51
N CYS A 54 1.87 -6.72 3.65
CA CYS A 54 2.16 -5.34 4.04
C CYS A 54 3.65 -5.04 3.98
N PHE A 55 3.97 -3.80 3.59
CA PHE A 55 5.34 -3.29 3.56
C PHE A 55 5.43 -2.09 4.47
N GLY A 56 6.29 -2.16 5.48
CA GLY A 56 6.62 -1.00 6.32
C GLY A 56 7.93 -0.40 5.88
N LEU A 57 7.98 0.93 5.81
CA LEU A 57 9.18 1.69 5.52
C LEU A 57 9.60 2.41 6.80
N PHE A 58 10.87 2.26 7.16
CA PHE A 58 11.43 2.80 8.39
C PHE A 58 12.62 3.70 8.11
N TYR A 59 12.75 4.75 8.87
CA TYR A 59 14.00 5.51 9.01
C TYR A 59 14.54 5.25 10.40
N LYS A 60 15.71 4.60 10.48
CA LYS A 60 16.20 4.03 11.74
C LYS A 60 15.12 3.11 12.32
N ASP A 61 14.65 3.37 13.52
CA ASP A 61 13.64 2.54 14.18
C ASP A 61 12.21 3.10 14.06
N GLU A 62 12.04 4.22 13.36
CA GLU A 62 10.73 4.87 13.22
C GLU A 62 10.05 4.48 11.91
N MET A 63 8.80 4.05 12.00
CA MET A 63 7.99 3.80 10.81
C MET A 63 7.58 5.11 10.17
N ILE A 64 7.92 5.28 8.87
CA ILE A 64 7.68 6.53 8.15
C ILE A 64 6.85 6.33 6.88
N GLY A 65 6.55 5.11 6.52
CA GLY A 65 5.77 4.81 5.33
C GLY A 65 5.18 3.42 5.38
N PHE A 66 4.21 3.18 4.48
CA PHE A 66 3.45 1.94 4.47
C PHE A 66 2.88 1.70 3.08
N ALA A 67 2.67 0.43 2.76
CA ALA A 67 1.88 -0.01 1.62
C ALA A 67 1.27 -1.36 1.92
N ARG A 68 0.08 -1.60 1.40
CA ARG A 68 -0.63 -2.84 1.62
C ARG A 68 -1.05 -3.44 0.28
N LEU A 69 -0.78 -4.74 0.09
CA LEU A 69 -1.22 -5.47 -1.08
C LEU A 69 -2.25 -6.52 -0.69
N ILE A 70 -3.40 -6.48 -1.37
CA ILE A 70 -4.38 -7.56 -1.33
C ILE A 70 -4.04 -8.47 -2.49
N THR A 71 -3.57 -9.68 -2.19
CA THR A 71 -3.01 -10.56 -3.22
C THR A 71 -3.13 -12.03 -2.83
N ASP A 72 -3.35 -12.86 -3.84
CA ASP A 72 -3.22 -14.31 -3.71
C ASP A 72 -1.78 -14.80 -3.97
N LYS A 73 -0.87 -13.85 -4.31
CA LYS A 73 0.53 -14.14 -4.65
C LYS A 73 0.71 -15.07 -5.86
N ALA A 74 -0.32 -15.21 -6.65
CA ALA A 74 -0.33 -16.11 -7.80
C ALA A 74 -0.86 -15.44 -9.06
N THR A 75 -1.98 -14.72 -8.96
CA THR A 75 -2.67 -14.18 -10.13
C THR A 75 -2.86 -12.67 -10.09
N PHE A 76 -2.98 -12.07 -8.90
CA PHE A 76 -3.48 -10.70 -8.78
C PHE A 76 -2.92 -10.00 -7.54
N ALA A 77 -2.70 -8.70 -7.66
CA ALA A 77 -2.40 -7.82 -6.53
C ALA A 77 -3.13 -6.49 -6.69
N TYR A 78 -3.79 -6.05 -5.61
CA TYR A 78 -4.36 -4.72 -5.49
C TYR A 78 -3.54 -3.92 -4.49
N LEU A 79 -2.94 -2.83 -4.98
CA LEU A 79 -2.13 -1.95 -4.15
C LEU A 79 -3.02 -0.92 -3.44
N ALA A 80 -2.91 -0.87 -2.12
CA ALA A 80 -3.74 -0.02 -1.29
C ALA A 80 -2.94 0.64 -0.17
N ASP A 81 -3.47 1.71 0.39
CA ASP A 81 -2.97 2.35 1.61
C ASP A 81 -1.50 2.75 1.54
N VAL A 82 -1.06 3.25 0.39
CA VAL A 82 0.32 3.72 0.21
C VAL A 82 0.46 5.12 0.78
N PHE A 83 1.40 5.29 1.70
CA PHE A 83 1.73 6.63 2.19
C PHE A 83 3.18 6.73 2.65
N ILE A 84 3.70 7.95 2.59
CA ILE A 84 4.94 8.37 3.24
C ILE A 84 4.56 9.53 4.16
N LEU A 85 5.02 9.52 5.40
CA LEU A 85 4.77 10.61 6.33
C LEU A 85 5.33 11.93 5.75
N LYS A 86 4.62 13.01 5.99
CA LYS A 86 4.87 14.31 5.37
C LYS A 86 6.34 14.76 5.49
N GLU A 87 6.94 14.57 6.66
CA GLU A 87 8.31 15.00 6.97
C GLU A 87 9.37 14.27 6.13
N TYR A 88 9.00 13.13 5.53
CA TYR A 88 9.92 12.30 4.75
C TYR A 88 9.63 12.33 3.26
N ARG A 89 8.70 13.15 2.81
CA ARG A 89 8.37 13.29 1.39
C ARG A 89 9.45 14.08 0.64
N GLY A 90 9.47 13.91 -0.70
CA GLY A 90 10.42 14.63 -1.55
C GLY A 90 11.82 14.02 -1.57
N LYS A 91 11.98 12.80 -1.11
CA LYS A 91 13.29 12.11 -1.03
C LYS A 91 13.36 10.85 -1.90
N GLY A 92 12.37 10.63 -2.77
CA GLY A 92 12.33 9.43 -3.62
C GLY A 92 11.91 8.15 -2.91
N LEU A 93 11.41 8.23 -1.68
CA LEU A 93 11.07 7.05 -0.88
C LEU A 93 9.86 6.30 -1.41
N SER A 94 8.85 7.00 -1.92
CA SER A 94 7.68 6.34 -2.55
C SER A 94 8.12 5.49 -3.73
N LYS A 95 9.00 6.02 -4.57
CA LYS A 95 9.51 5.31 -5.74
C LYS A 95 10.32 4.09 -5.32
N TRP A 96 11.16 4.23 -4.32
CA TRP A 96 11.95 3.12 -3.79
C TRP A 96 11.05 2.04 -3.17
N LEU A 97 10.04 2.44 -2.40
CA LEU A 97 9.06 1.52 -1.82
C LEU A 97 8.35 0.73 -2.92
N MET A 98 7.89 1.41 -3.97
CA MET A 98 7.19 0.75 -5.08
C MET A 98 8.09 -0.21 -5.85
N LYS A 99 9.34 0.18 -6.11
CA LYS A 99 10.30 -0.72 -6.75
C LYS A 99 10.56 -1.96 -5.91
N THR A 100 10.66 -1.79 -4.60
CA THR A 100 10.85 -2.90 -3.67
C THR A 100 9.65 -3.83 -3.67
N ILE A 101 8.43 -3.30 -3.64
CA ILE A 101 7.21 -4.09 -3.74
C ILE A 101 7.18 -4.91 -5.03
N GLN A 102 7.47 -4.26 -6.16
CA GLN A 102 7.44 -4.92 -7.47
C GLN A 102 8.55 -5.96 -7.65
N SER A 103 9.58 -5.91 -6.80
CA SER A 103 10.67 -6.91 -6.81
C SER A 103 10.42 -8.10 -5.89
N HIS A 104 9.32 -8.09 -5.12
CA HIS A 104 9.06 -9.17 -4.18
C HIS A 104 8.97 -10.52 -4.90
N PRO A 105 9.67 -11.57 -4.40
CA PRO A 105 9.76 -12.86 -5.11
C PRO A 105 8.41 -13.49 -5.44
N ASP A 106 7.42 -13.36 -4.57
CA ASP A 106 6.10 -13.97 -4.76
C ASP A 106 5.22 -13.21 -5.77
N LEU A 107 5.68 -12.05 -6.25
CA LEU A 107 4.85 -11.18 -7.08
C LEU A 107 5.33 -11.10 -8.55
N GLN A 108 6.24 -11.99 -8.97
CA GLN A 108 6.91 -11.85 -10.28
C GLN A 108 6.07 -12.32 -11.46
N HIS A 109 5.04 -13.13 -11.24
CA HIS A 109 4.29 -13.77 -12.34
C HIS A 109 2.80 -13.50 -12.26
N LEU A 110 2.41 -12.39 -11.63
CA LEU A 110 1.00 -12.03 -11.54
C LEU A 110 0.46 -11.60 -12.91
N ARG A 111 -0.73 -12.05 -13.24
CA ARG A 111 -1.38 -11.62 -14.47
C ARG A 111 -1.80 -10.15 -14.43
N ARG A 112 -2.16 -9.65 -13.25
CA ARG A 112 -2.65 -8.28 -13.12
C ARG A 112 -2.26 -7.66 -11.79
N TRP A 113 -1.82 -6.42 -11.87
CA TRP A 113 -1.72 -5.50 -10.76
C TRP A 113 -2.75 -4.40 -10.96
N LEU A 114 -3.42 -3.98 -9.91
CA LEU A 114 -4.40 -2.90 -9.96
C LEU A 114 -4.18 -1.92 -8.82
N LEU A 115 -4.41 -0.66 -9.08
CA LEU A 115 -4.52 0.37 -8.05
C LEU A 115 -5.54 1.42 -8.50
N THR A 116 -6.02 2.20 -7.54
CA THR A 116 -6.78 3.40 -7.83
C THR A 116 -6.07 4.57 -7.17
N THR A 117 -5.98 5.69 -7.87
CA THR A 117 -5.35 6.90 -7.33
C THR A 117 -6.07 8.13 -7.87
N LYS A 118 -6.15 9.16 -7.03
CA LYS A 118 -6.74 10.44 -7.40
C LYS A 118 -5.74 11.31 -8.17
N ASP A 119 -4.46 11.29 -7.76
CA ASP A 119 -3.49 12.30 -8.15
C ASP A 119 -2.04 11.79 -8.33
N ALA A 120 -1.78 10.50 -8.20
CA ALA A 120 -0.42 9.97 -8.25
C ALA A 120 -0.10 9.17 -9.52
N HIS A 121 -0.88 9.34 -10.60
CA HIS A 121 -0.67 8.59 -11.85
C HIS A 121 0.75 8.71 -12.37
N GLY A 122 1.35 9.92 -12.32
CA GLY A 122 2.70 10.14 -12.82
C GLY A 122 3.77 9.32 -12.11
N LEU A 123 3.62 9.12 -10.81
CA LEU A 123 4.54 8.26 -10.05
C LEU A 123 4.48 6.83 -10.56
N TYR A 124 3.28 6.28 -10.67
CA TYR A 124 3.11 4.88 -11.07
C TYR A 124 3.47 4.64 -12.53
N GLU A 125 3.17 5.59 -13.41
CA GLU A 125 3.56 5.49 -14.83
C GLU A 125 5.07 5.32 -15.01
N GLN A 126 5.87 5.98 -14.17
CA GLN A 126 7.33 5.83 -14.19
C GLN A 126 7.80 4.41 -13.84
N LEU A 127 6.93 3.62 -13.22
CA LEU A 127 7.24 2.28 -12.72
C LEU A 127 6.57 1.17 -13.52
N GLY A 128 6.06 1.50 -14.71
CA GLY A 128 5.45 0.53 -15.63
C GLY A 128 3.95 0.36 -15.51
N TRP A 129 3.29 1.15 -14.65
CA TRP A 129 1.85 1.13 -14.55
C TRP A 129 1.24 1.93 -15.70
N GLN A 130 0.06 1.51 -16.14
CA GLN A 130 -0.64 2.15 -17.25
C GLN A 130 -2.09 2.40 -16.88
N LYS A 131 -2.63 3.50 -17.40
CA LYS A 131 -4.08 3.68 -17.39
C LYS A 131 -4.68 2.62 -18.33
N PRO A 132 -5.80 1.96 -17.95
CA PRO A 132 -6.43 1.02 -18.86
C PRO A 132 -6.82 1.72 -20.17
N PRO A 133 -6.63 1.07 -21.33
CA PRO A 133 -7.14 1.63 -22.58
C PRO A 133 -8.65 1.86 -22.51
N PRO A 134 -9.20 2.85 -23.24
CA PRO A 134 -10.63 3.17 -23.17
C PRO A 134 -11.54 1.97 -23.46
N ASP A 135 -11.15 1.10 -24.40
CA ASP A 135 -11.91 -0.11 -24.73
C ASP A 135 -11.83 -1.20 -23.67
N TYR A 136 -10.89 -1.10 -22.74
CA TYR A 136 -10.74 -2.03 -21.62
C TYR A 136 -11.31 -1.44 -20.31
N ALA A 137 -11.21 -0.13 -20.13
CA ALA A 137 -11.62 0.53 -18.91
C ALA A 137 -13.09 0.27 -18.55
N HIS A 138 -13.97 0.18 -19.55
CA HIS A 138 -15.39 -0.09 -19.35
C HIS A 138 -15.70 -1.49 -18.83
N ARG A 139 -14.71 -2.39 -18.81
CA ARG A 139 -14.89 -3.74 -18.26
C ARG A 139 -14.90 -3.77 -16.74
N PHE A 140 -14.42 -2.71 -16.12
CA PHE A 140 -14.38 -2.64 -14.65
C PHE A 140 -15.76 -2.30 -14.12
N MET A 141 -16.16 -3.02 -13.08
CA MET A 141 -17.38 -2.76 -12.32
C MET A 141 -17.01 -2.73 -10.85
N MET A 142 -17.73 -1.92 -10.06
CA MET A 142 -17.42 -1.78 -8.65
C MET A 142 -18.68 -1.64 -7.82
N ILE A 143 -18.59 -2.09 -6.58
CA ILE A 143 -19.49 -1.71 -5.51
C ILE A 143 -18.66 -0.88 -4.55
N HIS A 144 -19.05 0.37 -4.34
CA HIS A 144 -18.29 1.29 -3.51
C HIS A 144 -19.21 1.91 -2.48
N ASN A 145 -18.84 1.79 -1.22
CA ASN A 145 -19.57 2.44 -0.12
C ASN A 145 -18.68 3.54 0.46
N ASN A 146 -18.90 4.78 0.02
CA ASN A 146 -18.16 5.93 0.50
C ASN A 146 -18.44 6.27 1.96
N ASP A 147 -19.55 5.77 2.50
CA ASP A 147 -20.02 6.14 3.84
C ASP A 147 -19.80 5.03 4.87
N VAL A 148 -19.05 3.99 4.52
CA VAL A 148 -18.91 2.81 5.38
C VAL A 148 -18.35 3.15 6.77
N TYR A 149 -17.42 4.12 6.85
CA TYR A 149 -16.82 4.51 8.14
C TYR A 149 -17.54 5.67 8.83
N LYS A 150 -18.56 6.22 8.22
CA LYS A 150 -19.42 7.22 8.87
C LYS A 150 -20.43 6.56 9.80
N ASN A 151 -20.78 5.32 9.53
CA ASN A 151 -21.63 4.50 10.37
C ASN A 151 -20.74 3.69 11.30
N LYS A 152 -21.04 3.68 12.59
CA LYS A 152 -20.25 2.90 13.55
C LYS A 152 -20.35 1.42 13.21
N LEU A 153 -19.21 0.81 13.00
CA LEU A 153 -19.09 -0.62 12.77
C LEU A 153 -18.93 -1.38 14.09
#